data_5d692e9fcae2af281b2d9b4fbb4c972a
#
_entry.id   5d692e9fcae2af281b2d9b4fbb4c972a
#
_cell.length_a   1.000
_cell.length_b   1.000
_cell.length_c   1.000
_cell.angle_alpha   90.00
_cell.angle_beta   90.00
_cell.angle_gamma   90.00
#
_symmetry.space_group_name_H-M   'P 1'
#
loop_
_entity.id
_entity.type
_entity.pdbx_description
1 polymer ?
#
loop_
_entity_poly.entity_id
_entity_poly.type
_entity_poly.pdbx_seq_one_letter_code
_entity_poly.pdbx_strand_id
1 'polypeptide(L)'
;MAAAVICVISVVTIFIFLIVKSAPALKKIGFFDFLFGTEWSPDKDATYDKPLTGSYGVAKMIAGTLAATLGAIITGGITGYFTAVFLAFYCPKKIKKFLCAAINLLAGIPSVVYGFFGISFVLPLLSNVAPNGGDGLMATSIILGIMILPTVVSLSRTALEAVPKSYYEGSVSLGANHNRTVFSVMSPAAKSGIFASLILGIGRALGETMAVVMVAGNSVAYPKDLFTSFRVLTANIVLEMGYAGEVQTGALIASGVVLLVFVLITNLAFGLISGKIVVKAVNKGTSVQSADDKIDKSAGVTLNQKIKNFFSPIGSFCGKAAYKLHLSDVKAALAIICGVLAASSLAIVIGFIMVKGVPELVKDPAILYRKYEFGMQDVTIYPAIITTLETVTLSLLLSVPIGIMTAIFLNEYAKQGNVFVKIIRSAIDVLAGVPSIVFGLFGMIVFVPAFGGSGSLIAGTLTISMMLLPVIVRSTEESLKTVPDSLREGSLALGAGKVRTIFRIVLPSALPGILSAVILSAGRVISESAPFIYTMGSVIRGIPKNLTDGGTTLAVALYRLAGEGWHIGEAYATAVVLVVIVLALTLTSEIISEKLSKRIRGN
;
A
#
# COMPACT_ATOMS: atom_id res chain seq x y z
N MET A 1 -4.55 -9.32 26.31
CA MET A 1 -3.57 -10.39 26.06
C MET A 1 -4.09 -11.39 25.02
N ALA A 2 -5.27 -12.01 25.18
CA ALA A 2 -5.79 -12.96 24.20
C ALA A 2 -5.85 -12.39 22.76
N ALA A 3 -6.37 -11.19 22.55
CA ALA A 3 -6.41 -10.53 21.24
C ALA A 3 -5.01 -10.34 20.62
N ALA A 4 -4.02 -9.97 21.43
CA ALA A 4 -2.65 -9.82 20.96
C ALA A 4 -2.00 -11.16 20.56
N VAL A 5 -2.35 -12.24 21.27
CA VAL A 5 -1.93 -13.61 20.93
C VAL A 5 -2.57 -14.04 19.61
N ILE A 6 -3.85 -13.72 19.36
CA ILE A 6 -4.53 -13.99 18.07
C ILE A 6 -3.77 -13.31 16.92
N CYS A 7 -3.35 -12.05 17.07
CA CYS A 7 -2.55 -11.37 16.04
C CYS A 7 -1.24 -12.10 15.74
N VAL A 8 -0.52 -12.58 16.77
CA VAL A 8 0.74 -13.33 16.57
C VAL A 8 0.48 -14.68 15.92
N ILE A 9 -0.52 -15.41 16.40
CA ILE A 9 -0.91 -16.69 15.82
C ILE A 9 -1.25 -16.52 14.34
N SER A 10 -2.00 -15.49 13.96
CA SER A 10 -2.35 -15.20 12.57
C SER A 10 -1.10 -15.06 11.69
N VAL A 11 -0.10 -14.30 12.15
CA VAL A 11 1.17 -14.13 11.41
C VAL A 11 1.91 -15.44 11.27
N VAL A 12 2.14 -16.13 12.40
CA VAL A 12 2.90 -17.37 12.45
C VAL A 12 2.25 -18.43 11.58
N THR A 13 0.93 -18.53 11.64
CA THR A 13 0.16 -19.50 10.84
C THR A 13 0.29 -19.23 9.35
N ILE A 14 0.19 -17.97 8.89
CA ILE A 14 0.39 -17.63 7.47
C ILE A 14 1.78 -18.09 7.00
N PHE A 15 2.85 -17.75 7.74
CA PHE A 15 4.21 -18.08 7.35
C PHE A 15 4.45 -19.60 7.33
N ILE A 16 4.13 -20.29 8.43
CA ILE A 16 4.32 -21.75 8.53
C ILE A 16 3.55 -22.46 7.43
N PHE A 17 2.29 -22.06 7.23
CA PHE A 17 1.42 -22.76 6.30
C PHE A 17 1.90 -22.59 4.85
N LEU A 18 2.28 -21.39 4.45
CA LEU A 18 2.81 -21.14 3.11
C LEU A 18 4.11 -21.91 2.86
N ILE A 19 5.03 -21.92 3.84
CA ILE A 19 6.29 -22.68 3.74
C ILE A 19 6.01 -24.18 3.64
N VAL A 20 5.14 -24.73 4.51
CA VAL A 20 4.82 -26.17 4.52
C VAL A 20 4.14 -26.58 3.22
N LYS A 21 3.23 -25.77 2.68
CA LYS A 21 2.53 -26.08 1.42
C LYS A 21 3.39 -25.89 0.17
N SER A 22 4.37 -25.01 0.20
CA SER A 22 5.32 -24.84 -0.92
C SER A 22 6.47 -25.87 -0.91
N ALA A 23 6.80 -26.43 0.25
CA ALA A 23 7.96 -27.31 0.41
C ALA A 23 7.96 -28.56 -0.51
N PRO A 24 6.84 -29.29 -0.73
CA PRO A 24 6.81 -30.41 -1.65
C PRO A 24 7.16 -30.02 -3.08
N ALA A 25 6.61 -28.89 -3.57
CA ALA A 25 6.90 -28.38 -4.90
C ALA A 25 8.35 -27.96 -5.05
N LEU A 26 8.89 -27.20 -4.07
CA LEU A 26 10.30 -26.78 -4.07
C LEU A 26 11.27 -27.97 -3.99
N LYS A 27 10.92 -29.04 -3.25
CA LYS A 27 11.72 -30.26 -3.20
C LYS A 27 11.73 -30.99 -4.55
N LYS A 28 10.61 -30.99 -5.26
CA LYS A 28 10.47 -31.67 -6.55
C LYS A 28 11.09 -30.88 -7.70
N ILE A 29 10.86 -29.58 -7.76
CA ILE A 29 11.37 -28.68 -8.81
C ILE A 29 12.88 -28.43 -8.61
N GLY A 30 13.34 -28.36 -7.37
CA GLY A 30 14.65 -27.85 -6.99
C GLY A 30 14.58 -26.35 -6.64
N PHE A 31 15.09 -25.98 -5.45
CA PHE A 31 15.03 -24.58 -4.98
C PHE A 31 15.73 -23.61 -5.93
N PHE A 32 16.91 -23.96 -6.43
CA PHE A 32 17.68 -23.11 -7.34
C PHE A 32 17.05 -23.05 -8.74
N ASP A 33 16.54 -24.16 -9.24
CA ASP A 33 15.86 -24.23 -10.54
C ASP A 33 14.55 -23.42 -10.51
N PHE A 34 13.83 -23.43 -9.39
CA PHE A 34 12.67 -22.59 -9.18
C PHE A 34 13.06 -21.10 -9.17
N LEU A 35 14.07 -20.71 -8.39
CA LEU A 35 14.40 -19.29 -8.16
C LEU A 35 15.09 -18.66 -9.37
N PHE A 36 16.01 -19.36 -10.01
CA PHE A 36 16.86 -18.88 -11.10
C PHE A 36 16.49 -19.41 -12.48
N GLY A 37 15.60 -20.40 -12.54
CA GLY A 37 15.05 -20.89 -13.80
C GLY A 37 14.34 -19.78 -14.58
N THR A 38 14.54 -19.79 -15.89
CA THR A 38 14.02 -18.73 -16.79
C THR A 38 12.74 -19.12 -17.52
N GLU A 39 12.38 -20.40 -17.51
CA GLU A 39 11.19 -20.91 -18.19
C GLU A 39 10.07 -21.20 -17.22
N TRP A 40 8.89 -20.72 -17.57
CA TRP A 40 7.64 -21.01 -16.89
C TRP A 40 6.68 -21.65 -17.89
N SER A 41 6.62 -22.95 -17.90
CA SER A 41 5.72 -23.77 -18.72
C SER A 41 5.21 -24.93 -17.87
N PRO A 42 4.28 -24.67 -16.94
CA PRO A 42 3.80 -25.67 -16.02
C PRO A 42 2.98 -26.73 -16.74
N ASP A 43 3.19 -28.00 -16.37
CA ASP A 43 2.33 -29.09 -16.75
C ASP A 43 1.17 -29.19 -15.73
N LYS A 44 -0.07 -29.12 -16.23
CA LYS A 44 -1.28 -29.16 -15.39
C LYS A 44 -1.54 -30.55 -14.79
N ASP A 45 -1.08 -31.58 -15.46
CA ASP A 45 -1.25 -32.96 -15.04
C ASP A 45 -0.08 -33.46 -14.15
N ALA A 46 0.89 -32.59 -13.89
CA ALA A 46 2.00 -32.92 -13.01
C ALA A 46 1.54 -33.11 -11.56
N THR A 47 1.85 -34.31 -11.04
CA THR A 47 1.60 -34.71 -9.64
C THR A 47 2.92 -34.96 -8.93
N TYR A 48 2.89 -35.04 -7.61
CA TYR A 48 4.12 -35.29 -6.84
C TYR A 48 4.71 -36.69 -7.05
N ASP A 49 3.93 -37.64 -7.51
CA ASP A 49 4.34 -39.05 -7.71
C ASP A 49 4.94 -39.31 -9.10
N LYS A 50 4.69 -38.44 -10.10
CA LYS A 50 5.16 -38.62 -11.48
C LYS A 50 6.43 -37.81 -11.75
N PRO A 51 7.27 -38.18 -12.75
CA PRO A 51 8.38 -37.35 -13.21
C PRO A 51 7.92 -35.93 -13.57
N LEU A 52 8.76 -34.93 -13.34
CA LEU A 52 8.45 -33.55 -13.67
C LEU A 52 8.60 -33.36 -15.20
N THR A 53 7.53 -32.91 -15.85
CA THR A 53 7.48 -32.68 -17.30
C THR A 53 7.43 -31.19 -17.67
N GLY A 54 7.12 -30.29 -16.70
CA GLY A 54 7.05 -28.84 -16.89
C GLY A 54 8.22 -28.09 -16.29
N SER A 55 8.39 -26.82 -16.70
CA SER A 55 9.35 -25.88 -16.15
C SER A 55 8.65 -24.86 -15.25
N TYR A 56 9.25 -24.55 -14.08
CA TYR A 56 8.64 -23.73 -13.03
C TYR A 56 9.57 -22.59 -12.56
N GLY A 57 10.40 -22.07 -13.44
CA GLY A 57 11.37 -21.02 -13.13
C GLY A 57 10.73 -19.63 -13.02
N VAL A 58 11.00 -18.88 -11.94
CA VAL A 58 10.39 -17.56 -11.67
C VAL A 58 11.34 -16.38 -11.85
N ALA A 59 12.57 -16.59 -12.36
CA ALA A 59 13.56 -15.53 -12.49
C ALA A 59 13.09 -14.32 -13.31
N LYS A 60 12.36 -14.54 -14.42
CA LYS A 60 11.79 -13.47 -15.24
C LYS A 60 10.77 -12.64 -14.48
N MET A 61 9.95 -13.28 -13.65
CA MET A 61 8.92 -12.62 -12.84
C MET A 61 9.52 -11.84 -11.67
N ILE A 62 10.61 -12.35 -11.08
CA ILE A 62 11.42 -11.62 -10.09
C ILE A 62 11.99 -10.34 -10.73
N ALA A 63 12.62 -10.46 -11.90
CA ALA A 63 13.15 -9.31 -12.63
C ALA A 63 12.04 -8.31 -12.99
N GLY A 64 10.87 -8.79 -13.45
CA GLY A 64 9.70 -7.97 -13.73
C GLY A 64 9.20 -7.22 -12.50
N THR A 65 9.11 -7.90 -11.34
CA THR A 65 8.68 -7.28 -10.07
C THR A 65 9.65 -6.19 -9.63
N LEU A 66 10.95 -6.44 -9.70
CA LEU A 66 11.97 -5.45 -9.35
C LEU A 66 11.99 -4.27 -10.31
N ALA A 67 11.88 -4.50 -11.62
CA ALA A 67 11.83 -3.46 -12.64
C ALA A 67 10.59 -2.56 -12.47
N ALA A 68 9.40 -3.15 -12.27
CA ALA A 68 8.17 -2.41 -12.01
C ALA A 68 8.27 -1.55 -10.74
N THR A 69 8.84 -2.10 -9.67
CA THR A 69 9.05 -1.38 -8.42
C THR A 69 10.04 -0.23 -8.58
N LEU A 70 11.14 -0.45 -9.30
CA LEU A 70 12.12 0.60 -9.60
C LEU A 70 11.49 1.70 -10.45
N GLY A 71 10.74 1.34 -11.49
CA GLY A 71 9.99 2.27 -12.32
C GLY A 71 9.00 3.12 -11.51
N ALA A 72 8.27 2.50 -10.60
CA ALA A 72 7.35 3.20 -9.69
C ALA A 72 8.06 4.22 -8.79
N ILE A 73 9.26 3.90 -8.29
CA ILE A 73 10.04 4.81 -7.45
C ILE A 73 10.61 5.96 -8.27
N ILE A 74 11.07 5.70 -9.47
CA ILE A 74 11.58 6.76 -10.35
C ILE A 74 10.45 7.74 -10.70
N THR A 75 9.27 7.24 -11.06
CA THR A 75 8.13 8.09 -11.43
C THR A 75 7.43 8.69 -10.21
N GLY A 76 6.94 7.88 -9.30
CA GLY A 76 6.14 8.31 -8.14
C GLY A 76 6.97 8.73 -6.93
N GLY A 77 8.13 8.13 -6.69
CA GLY A 77 8.99 8.45 -5.56
C GLY A 77 9.65 9.83 -5.70
N ILE A 78 10.23 10.12 -6.87
CA ILE A 78 10.86 11.42 -7.15
C ILE A 78 9.78 12.51 -7.18
N THR A 79 8.71 12.30 -7.93
CA THR A 79 7.58 13.24 -8.01
C THR A 79 6.97 13.48 -6.62
N GLY A 80 6.80 12.42 -5.82
CA GLY A 80 6.25 12.49 -4.48
C GLY A 80 7.14 13.29 -3.51
N TYR A 81 8.46 13.10 -3.55
CA TYR A 81 9.40 13.90 -2.76
C TYR A 81 9.32 15.38 -3.11
N PHE A 82 9.40 15.75 -4.38
CA PHE A 82 9.33 17.16 -4.78
C PHE A 82 7.96 17.77 -4.49
N THR A 83 6.87 17.01 -4.64
CA THR A 83 5.52 17.43 -4.23
C THR A 83 5.44 17.67 -2.72
N ALA A 84 6.07 16.82 -1.90
CA ALA A 84 6.15 17.03 -0.44
C ALA A 84 6.89 18.32 -0.08
N VAL A 85 8.02 18.59 -0.75
CA VAL A 85 8.77 19.85 -0.59
C VAL A 85 7.92 21.04 -1.00
N PHE A 86 7.22 20.96 -2.14
CA PHE A 86 6.28 22.01 -2.58
C PHE A 86 5.21 22.29 -1.52
N LEU A 87 4.54 21.25 -1.02
CA LEU A 87 3.49 21.40 -0.01
C LEU A 87 4.02 21.94 1.33
N ALA A 88 5.24 21.56 1.72
CA ALA A 88 5.83 22.00 2.99
C ALA A 88 6.24 23.48 2.96
N PHE A 89 6.87 23.96 1.87
CA PHE A 89 7.59 25.24 1.85
C PHE A 89 7.13 26.26 0.81
N TYR A 90 6.50 25.82 -0.30
CA TYR A 90 6.15 26.71 -1.42
C TYR A 90 4.65 26.92 -1.60
N CYS A 91 3.82 25.99 -1.13
CA CYS A 91 2.39 26.02 -1.37
C CYS A 91 1.68 27.10 -0.53
N PRO A 92 0.87 28.00 -1.16
CA PRO A 92 0.06 28.95 -0.43
C PRO A 92 -0.91 28.26 0.55
N LYS A 93 -1.05 28.80 1.77
CA LYS A 93 -1.86 28.20 2.85
C LYS A 93 -3.31 27.87 2.43
N LYS A 94 -3.92 28.70 1.57
CA LYS A 94 -5.30 28.51 1.08
C LYS A 94 -5.43 27.26 0.20
N ILE A 95 -4.46 27.03 -0.69
CA ILE A 95 -4.44 25.91 -1.64
C ILE A 95 -3.93 24.63 -0.97
N LYS A 96 -3.00 24.76 -0.01
CA LYS A 96 -2.38 23.63 0.69
C LYS A 96 -3.41 22.67 1.30
N LYS A 97 -4.45 23.18 1.98
CA LYS A 97 -5.49 22.34 2.59
C LYS A 97 -6.21 21.51 1.53
N PHE A 98 -6.58 22.13 0.40
CA PHE A 98 -7.23 21.47 -0.71
C PHE A 98 -6.33 20.40 -1.35
N LEU A 99 -5.07 20.72 -1.66
CA LEU A 99 -4.13 19.76 -2.26
C LEU A 99 -3.82 18.59 -1.35
N CYS A 100 -3.69 18.82 -0.05
CA CYS A 100 -3.49 17.73 0.91
C CYS A 100 -4.71 16.79 0.97
N ALA A 101 -5.92 17.34 0.98
CA ALA A 101 -7.15 16.54 0.91
C ALA A 101 -7.22 15.76 -0.41
N ALA A 102 -6.89 16.39 -1.54
CA ALA A 102 -6.85 15.74 -2.84
C ALA A 102 -5.86 14.56 -2.89
N ILE A 103 -4.66 14.73 -2.34
CA ILE A 103 -3.66 13.66 -2.29
C ILE A 103 -4.11 12.53 -1.34
N ASN A 104 -4.75 12.85 -0.23
CA ASN A 104 -5.32 11.84 0.67
C ASN A 104 -6.45 11.05 -0.01
N LEU A 105 -7.30 11.72 -0.79
CA LEU A 105 -8.34 11.07 -1.60
C LEU A 105 -7.75 10.09 -2.63
N LEU A 106 -6.62 10.46 -3.27
CA LEU A 106 -5.91 9.58 -4.19
C LEU A 106 -5.45 8.27 -3.50
N ALA A 107 -5.06 8.34 -2.22
CA ALA A 107 -4.69 7.15 -1.44
C ALA A 107 -5.86 6.18 -1.20
N GLY A 108 -7.09 6.69 -1.23
CA GLY A 108 -8.32 5.90 -1.04
C GLY A 108 -8.82 5.20 -2.30
N ILE A 109 -8.38 5.59 -3.50
CA ILE A 109 -8.83 4.97 -4.75
C ILE A 109 -8.38 3.51 -4.81
N PRO A 110 -9.29 2.56 -5.12
CA PRO A 110 -8.96 1.15 -5.28
C PRO A 110 -7.92 0.88 -6.37
N SER A 111 -7.02 -0.09 -6.14
CA SER A 111 -5.97 -0.44 -7.11
C SER A 111 -6.52 -0.93 -8.45
N VAL A 112 -7.64 -1.62 -8.45
CA VAL A 112 -8.37 -2.04 -9.66
C VAL A 112 -8.81 -0.84 -10.50
N VAL A 113 -9.23 0.25 -9.86
CA VAL A 113 -9.62 1.50 -10.56
C VAL A 113 -8.41 2.13 -11.25
N TYR A 114 -7.23 2.11 -10.61
CA TYR A 114 -5.98 2.52 -11.26
C TYR A 114 -5.62 1.62 -12.44
N GLY A 115 -5.77 0.31 -12.29
CA GLY A 115 -5.56 -0.65 -13.37
C GLY A 115 -6.53 -0.41 -14.54
N PHE A 116 -7.81 -0.19 -14.26
CA PHE A 116 -8.82 0.13 -15.26
C PHE A 116 -8.57 1.47 -15.97
N PHE A 117 -8.18 2.50 -15.21
CA PHE A 117 -7.68 3.75 -15.79
C PHE A 117 -6.45 3.52 -16.68
N GLY A 118 -5.57 2.62 -16.26
CA GLY A 118 -4.41 2.20 -17.04
C GLY A 118 -4.80 1.65 -18.41
N ILE A 119 -5.68 0.64 -18.44
CA ILE A 119 -6.17 0.05 -19.70
C ILE A 119 -6.90 1.08 -20.55
N SER A 120 -7.79 1.88 -19.94
CA SER A 120 -8.72 2.72 -20.68
C SER A 120 -8.15 4.06 -21.12
N PHE A 121 -7.08 4.55 -20.47
CA PHE A 121 -6.47 5.85 -20.73
C PHE A 121 -4.97 5.77 -21.05
N VAL A 122 -4.19 5.10 -20.17
CA VAL A 122 -2.72 5.11 -20.29
C VAL A 122 -2.26 4.27 -21.46
N LEU A 123 -2.80 3.05 -21.64
CA LEU A 123 -2.41 2.18 -22.76
C LEU A 123 -2.75 2.80 -24.12
N PRO A 124 -3.97 3.33 -24.37
CA PRO A 124 -4.26 4.03 -25.63
C PRO A 124 -3.37 5.25 -25.89
N LEU A 125 -2.97 5.98 -24.82
CA LEU A 125 -2.07 7.10 -24.96
C LEU A 125 -0.66 6.65 -25.37
N LEU A 126 -0.17 5.56 -24.77
CA LEU A 126 1.15 5.00 -25.07
C LEU A 126 1.19 4.22 -26.39
N SER A 127 0.09 3.65 -26.85
CA SER A 127 0.02 2.89 -28.10
C SER A 127 0.38 3.72 -29.34
N ASN A 128 0.25 5.04 -29.27
CA ASN A 128 0.67 5.96 -30.34
C ASN A 128 2.21 6.05 -30.48
N VAL A 129 2.95 5.67 -29.45
CA VAL A 129 4.43 5.79 -29.39
C VAL A 129 5.09 4.42 -29.24
N ALA A 130 4.35 3.42 -28.78
CA ALA A 130 4.83 2.09 -28.49
C ALA A 130 4.52 1.11 -29.63
N PRO A 131 5.48 0.25 -30.04
CA PRO A 131 5.28 -0.71 -31.12
C PRO A 131 4.29 -1.84 -30.77
N ASN A 132 3.98 -2.07 -29.49
CA ASN A 132 3.22 -3.25 -28.99
C ASN A 132 1.92 -2.89 -28.24
N GLY A 133 1.21 -1.84 -28.63
CA GLY A 133 -0.07 -1.49 -28.01
C GLY A 133 0.02 -0.76 -26.65
N GLY A 134 1.23 -0.44 -26.18
CA GLY A 134 1.45 0.43 -25.02
C GLY A 134 1.55 -0.29 -23.67
N ASP A 135 1.26 -1.60 -23.60
CA ASP A 135 1.47 -2.39 -22.39
C ASP A 135 2.97 -2.61 -22.10
N GLY A 136 3.31 -2.79 -20.84
CA GLY A 136 4.69 -3.04 -20.43
C GLY A 136 5.17 -2.19 -19.26
N LEU A 137 6.51 -2.03 -19.18
CA LEU A 137 7.16 -1.40 -18.02
C LEU A 137 6.81 0.09 -17.87
N MET A 138 6.64 0.83 -18.97
CA MET A 138 6.30 2.26 -18.94
C MET A 138 4.92 2.49 -18.35
N ALA A 139 3.89 1.80 -18.86
CA ALA A 139 2.53 1.88 -18.34
C ALA A 139 2.45 1.47 -16.86
N THR A 140 3.09 0.35 -16.53
CA THR A 140 3.17 -0.14 -15.15
C THR A 140 3.85 0.88 -14.23
N SER A 141 4.95 1.49 -14.65
CA SER A 141 5.69 2.49 -13.88
C SER A 141 4.86 3.76 -13.62
N ILE A 142 4.09 4.22 -14.59
CA ILE A 142 3.21 5.38 -14.45
C ILE A 142 2.09 5.07 -13.46
N ILE A 143 1.38 3.96 -13.63
CA ILE A 143 0.25 3.59 -12.76
C ILE A 143 0.70 3.34 -11.32
N LEU A 144 1.74 2.53 -11.12
CA LEU A 144 2.29 2.32 -9.80
C LEU A 144 2.86 3.59 -9.18
N GLY A 145 3.48 4.45 -10.00
CA GLY A 145 4.00 5.76 -9.58
C GLY A 145 2.91 6.65 -9.02
N ILE A 146 1.77 6.79 -9.74
CA ILE A 146 0.60 7.54 -9.26
C ILE A 146 0.06 6.92 -7.96
N MET A 147 0.05 5.61 -7.85
CA MET A 147 -0.49 4.88 -6.70
C MET A 147 0.36 5.02 -5.43
N ILE A 148 1.70 5.06 -5.54
CA ILE A 148 2.58 5.25 -4.37
C ILE A 148 2.74 6.72 -3.98
N LEU A 149 2.46 7.66 -4.90
CA LEU A 149 2.64 9.10 -4.72
C LEU A 149 2.02 9.64 -3.43
N PRO A 150 0.75 9.33 -3.06
CA PRO A 150 0.15 9.82 -1.83
C PRO A 150 0.94 9.42 -0.57
N THR A 151 1.42 8.18 -0.53
CA THR A 151 2.20 7.64 0.59
C THR A 151 3.52 8.40 0.74
N VAL A 152 4.24 8.57 -0.38
CA VAL A 152 5.53 9.29 -0.38
C VAL A 152 5.33 10.76 -0.02
N VAL A 153 4.31 11.43 -0.58
CA VAL A 153 4.02 12.84 -0.31
C VAL A 153 3.65 13.07 1.16
N SER A 154 2.71 12.29 1.69
CA SER A 154 2.19 12.49 3.04
C SER A 154 3.28 12.32 4.09
N LEU A 155 4.03 11.22 4.02
CA LEU A 155 5.09 10.93 5.00
C LEU A 155 6.30 11.85 4.85
N SER A 156 6.75 12.14 3.61
CA SER A 156 7.85 13.09 3.38
C SER A 156 7.50 14.48 3.86
N ARG A 157 6.27 14.96 3.60
CA ARG A 157 5.79 16.25 4.08
C ARG A 157 5.79 16.31 5.61
N THR A 158 5.24 15.29 6.29
CA THR A 158 5.24 15.23 7.75
C THR A 158 6.65 15.27 8.31
N ALA A 159 7.60 14.57 7.69
CA ALA A 159 9.00 14.59 8.09
C ALA A 159 9.66 15.97 7.88
N LEU A 160 9.34 16.66 6.79
CA LEU A 160 9.84 18.01 6.50
C LEU A 160 9.26 19.04 7.47
N GLU A 161 7.97 18.96 7.79
CA GLU A 161 7.29 19.84 8.73
C GLU A 161 7.71 19.60 10.20
N ALA A 162 8.19 18.40 10.52
CA ALA A 162 8.70 18.07 11.86
C ALA A 162 10.10 18.64 12.15
N VAL A 163 10.84 19.14 11.16
CA VAL A 163 12.15 19.79 11.37
C VAL A 163 11.95 21.10 12.16
N PRO A 164 12.69 21.32 13.27
CA PRO A 164 12.56 22.54 14.06
C PRO A 164 12.78 23.81 13.23
N LYS A 165 11.94 24.82 13.43
CA LYS A 165 11.99 26.11 12.71
C LYS A 165 13.33 26.83 12.89
N SER A 166 14.01 26.61 14.02
CA SER A 166 15.35 27.17 14.29
C SER A 166 16.39 26.80 13.22
N TYR A 167 16.27 25.65 12.55
CA TYR A 167 17.14 25.30 11.42
C TYR A 167 16.93 26.24 10.22
N TYR A 168 15.67 26.57 9.94
CA TYR A 168 15.31 27.49 8.86
C TYR A 168 15.78 28.91 9.20
N GLU A 169 15.43 29.41 10.39
CA GLU A 169 15.75 30.76 10.87
C GLU A 169 17.26 30.97 10.95
N GLY A 170 18.01 29.99 11.49
CA GLY A 170 19.47 30.04 11.56
C GLY A 170 20.15 30.07 10.19
N SER A 171 19.61 29.33 9.19
CA SER A 171 20.14 29.39 7.83
C SER A 171 19.90 30.75 7.15
N VAL A 172 18.70 31.31 7.32
CA VAL A 172 18.36 32.63 6.75
C VAL A 172 19.14 33.73 7.42
N SER A 173 19.37 33.70 8.74
CA SER A 173 20.18 34.69 9.45
C SER A 173 21.66 34.70 9.01
N LEU A 174 22.15 33.56 8.47
CA LEU A 174 23.48 33.49 7.83
C LEU A 174 23.47 33.94 6.36
N GLY A 175 22.37 34.52 5.86
CA GLY A 175 22.25 35.06 4.50
C GLY A 175 21.89 34.07 3.43
N ALA A 176 21.49 32.81 3.78
CA ALA A 176 21.01 31.85 2.80
C ALA A 176 19.61 32.24 2.29
N ASN A 177 19.40 32.16 0.97
CA ASN A 177 18.07 32.38 0.40
C ASN A 177 17.13 31.18 0.73
N HIS A 178 15.82 31.40 0.56
CA HIS A 178 14.78 30.40 0.83
C HIS A 178 15.07 29.04 0.16
N ASN A 179 15.36 29.03 -1.13
CA ASN A 179 15.60 27.83 -1.91
C ASN A 179 16.82 27.04 -1.39
N ARG A 180 17.91 27.74 -1.08
CA ARG A 180 19.10 27.12 -0.51
C ARG A 180 18.83 26.55 0.89
N THR A 181 18.10 27.26 1.74
CA THR A 181 17.70 26.79 3.06
C THR A 181 16.86 25.51 2.98
N VAL A 182 15.86 25.47 2.09
CA VAL A 182 14.99 24.30 1.92
C VAL A 182 15.79 23.07 1.46
N PHE A 183 16.60 23.18 0.41
CA PHE A 183 17.26 22.00 -0.17
C PHE A 183 18.60 21.65 0.49
N SER A 184 19.29 22.59 1.14
CA SER A 184 20.60 22.33 1.75
C SER A 184 20.55 22.15 3.27
N VAL A 185 19.46 22.59 3.95
CA VAL A 185 19.33 22.48 5.41
C VAL A 185 18.09 21.66 5.80
N MET A 186 16.89 22.10 5.42
CA MET A 186 15.64 21.46 5.86
C MET A 186 15.47 20.04 5.30
N SER A 187 15.68 19.85 3.99
CA SER A 187 15.54 18.55 3.34
C SER A 187 16.56 17.51 3.83
N PRO A 188 17.86 17.82 3.98
CA PRO A 188 18.82 16.92 4.62
C PRO A 188 18.53 16.63 6.08
N ALA A 189 17.96 17.59 6.84
CA ALA A 189 17.53 17.34 8.22
C ALA A 189 16.39 16.32 8.31
N ALA A 190 15.45 16.35 7.33
CA ALA A 190 14.32 15.42 7.24
C ALA A 190 14.65 14.09 6.52
N LYS A 191 15.90 13.85 6.11
CA LYS A 191 16.27 12.72 5.23
C LYS A 191 15.80 11.36 5.72
N SER A 192 15.81 11.10 7.04
CA SER A 192 15.35 9.83 7.61
C SER A 192 13.89 9.55 7.30
N GLY A 193 13.02 10.54 7.50
CA GLY A 193 11.60 10.40 7.19
C GLY A 193 11.32 10.34 5.69
N ILE A 194 12.10 11.05 4.87
CA ILE A 194 12.00 10.97 3.41
C ILE A 194 12.39 9.57 2.92
N PHE A 195 13.50 9.01 3.39
CA PHE A 195 13.86 7.63 3.05
C PHE A 195 12.84 6.62 3.55
N ALA A 196 12.28 6.84 4.75
CA ALA A 196 11.19 6.03 5.29
C ALA A 196 9.97 6.00 4.35
N SER A 197 9.58 7.15 3.82
CA SER A 197 8.45 7.25 2.88
C SER A 197 8.70 6.51 1.58
N LEU A 198 9.93 6.57 1.04
CA LEU A 198 10.31 5.84 -0.17
C LEU A 198 10.28 4.32 0.05
N ILE A 199 10.79 3.83 1.17
CA ILE A 199 10.79 2.39 1.49
C ILE A 199 9.37 1.87 1.67
N LEU A 200 8.47 2.64 2.30
CA LEU A 200 7.05 2.29 2.36
C LEU A 200 6.40 2.28 0.97
N GLY A 201 6.79 3.20 0.09
CA GLY A 201 6.40 3.19 -1.31
C GLY A 201 6.88 1.93 -2.04
N ILE A 202 8.13 1.50 -1.81
CA ILE A 202 8.68 0.23 -2.34
C ILE A 202 7.83 -0.96 -1.90
N GLY A 203 7.56 -1.08 -0.58
CA GLY A 203 6.77 -2.18 -0.05
C GLY A 203 5.37 -2.25 -0.67
N ARG A 204 4.73 -1.08 -0.91
CA ARG A 204 3.43 -1.00 -1.57
C ARG A 204 3.51 -1.41 -3.04
N ALA A 205 4.52 -0.95 -3.78
CA ALA A 205 4.72 -1.29 -5.20
C ALA A 205 5.03 -2.78 -5.40
N LEU A 206 5.86 -3.39 -4.53
CA LEU A 206 6.19 -4.82 -4.56
C LEU A 206 4.96 -5.71 -4.35
N GLY A 207 4.04 -5.29 -3.50
CA GLY A 207 2.83 -6.05 -3.17
C GLY A 207 1.66 -5.81 -4.11
N GLU A 208 1.77 -4.86 -5.04
CA GLU A 208 0.66 -4.52 -5.91
C GLU A 208 0.39 -5.61 -6.94
N THR A 209 -0.88 -5.94 -7.09
CA THR A 209 -1.31 -7.07 -7.91
C THR A 209 -2.21 -6.61 -9.05
N MET A 210 -3.36 -6.02 -8.71
CA MET A 210 -4.44 -5.84 -9.68
C MET A 210 -4.14 -4.76 -10.71
N ALA A 211 -3.56 -3.64 -10.27
CA ALA A 211 -3.16 -2.59 -11.21
C ALA A 211 -2.10 -3.09 -12.20
N VAL A 212 -1.15 -3.90 -11.74
CA VAL A 212 -0.07 -4.45 -12.59
C VAL A 212 -0.61 -5.50 -13.57
N VAL A 213 -1.43 -6.45 -13.10
CA VAL A 213 -2.07 -7.45 -13.98
C VAL A 213 -2.78 -6.81 -15.16
N MET A 214 -3.38 -5.64 -14.96
CA MET A 214 -4.16 -4.96 -15.99
C MET A 214 -3.31 -4.22 -17.02
N VAL A 215 -2.06 -3.81 -16.71
CA VAL A 215 -1.27 -2.91 -17.60
C VAL A 215 0.09 -3.47 -18.03
N ALA A 216 0.56 -4.57 -17.43
CA ALA A 216 1.89 -5.10 -17.70
C ALA A 216 1.99 -5.99 -18.95
N GLY A 217 0.84 -6.39 -19.54
CA GLY A 217 0.75 -7.29 -20.69
C GLY A 217 0.91 -8.78 -20.36
N ASN A 218 1.52 -9.11 -19.22
CA ASN A 218 1.59 -10.45 -18.60
C ASN A 218 2.35 -11.55 -19.39
N SER A 219 3.20 -11.20 -20.34
CA SER A 219 4.06 -12.18 -21.02
C SER A 219 5.20 -12.66 -20.08
N VAL A 220 5.57 -13.94 -20.19
CA VAL A 220 6.68 -14.53 -19.42
C VAL A 220 8.01 -14.14 -20.08
N ALA A 221 8.38 -12.87 -20.03
CA ALA A 221 9.58 -12.31 -20.64
C ALA A 221 10.33 -11.41 -19.67
N TYR A 222 11.64 -11.19 -19.93
CA TYR A 222 12.38 -10.14 -19.24
C TYR A 222 11.93 -8.77 -19.73
N PRO A 223 11.78 -7.76 -18.85
CA PRO A 223 11.54 -6.37 -19.26
C PRO A 223 12.82 -5.78 -19.89
N LYS A 224 13.01 -6.01 -21.20
CA LYS A 224 14.20 -5.56 -21.93
C LYS A 224 14.20 -4.07 -22.21
N ASP A 225 13.02 -3.50 -22.41
CA ASP A 225 12.80 -2.09 -22.68
C ASP A 225 11.52 -1.59 -21.96
N LEU A 226 11.18 -0.33 -22.18
CA LEU A 226 10.03 0.32 -21.52
C LEU A 226 8.66 -0.19 -22.02
N PHE A 227 8.62 -0.79 -23.20
CA PHE A 227 7.38 -1.23 -23.85
C PHE A 227 7.29 -2.76 -24.00
N THR A 228 8.26 -3.49 -23.47
CA THR A 228 8.17 -4.95 -23.44
C THR A 228 7.15 -5.40 -22.40
N SER A 229 6.18 -6.19 -22.86
CA SER A 229 5.25 -6.90 -21.97
C SER A 229 6.01 -7.87 -21.06
N PHE A 230 5.67 -7.89 -19.78
CA PHE A 230 6.32 -8.71 -18.77
C PHE A 230 5.32 -9.17 -17.72
N ARG A 231 5.73 -10.12 -16.89
CA ARG A 231 4.91 -10.64 -15.81
C ARG A 231 5.62 -10.44 -14.46
N VAL A 232 4.87 -10.03 -13.45
CA VAL A 232 5.34 -9.96 -12.06
C VAL A 232 4.91 -11.20 -11.27
N LEU A 233 5.56 -11.46 -10.13
CA LEU A 233 5.24 -12.61 -9.27
C LEU A 233 3.77 -12.61 -8.82
N THR A 234 3.23 -11.46 -8.43
CA THR A 234 1.83 -11.31 -8.01
C THR A 234 0.86 -11.60 -9.15
N ALA A 235 1.18 -11.13 -10.37
CA ALA A 235 0.38 -11.39 -11.56
C ALA A 235 0.35 -12.88 -11.93
N ASN A 236 1.50 -13.56 -11.82
CA ASN A 236 1.57 -14.99 -12.08
C ASN A 236 0.63 -15.80 -11.18
N ILE A 237 0.58 -15.46 -9.90
CA ILE A 237 -0.34 -16.08 -8.95
C ILE A 237 -1.78 -15.84 -9.40
N VAL A 238 -2.18 -14.57 -9.67
CA VAL A 238 -3.57 -14.24 -10.04
C VAL A 238 -4.02 -14.92 -11.32
N LEU A 239 -3.16 -14.97 -12.32
CA LEU A 239 -3.53 -15.49 -13.63
C LEU A 239 -3.63 -17.01 -13.67
N GLU A 240 -2.83 -17.73 -12.88
CA GLU A 240 -2.69 -19.18 -13.04
C GLU A 240 -3.28 -20.02 -11.92
N MET A 241 -3.45 -19.49 -10.71
CA MET A 241 -3.92 -20.25 -9.55
C MET A 241 -5.30 -20.90 -9.76
N GLY A 242 -6.19 -20.27 -10.53
CA GLY A 242 -7.57 -20.74 -10.74
C GLY A 242 -7.69 -22.05 -11.52
N TYR A 243 -6.62 -22.45 -12.24
CA TYR A 243 -6.58 -23.67 -13.06
C TYR A 243 -5.27 -24.46 -12.87
N ALA A 244 -4.54 -24.14 -11.79
CA ALA A 244 -3.27 -24.78 -11.49
C ALA A 244 -3.43 -26.25 -11.08
N GLY A 245 -2.58 -27.12 -11.64
CA GLY A 245 -2.41 -28.48 -11.17
C GLY A 245 -1.72 -28.55 -9.80
N GLU A 246 -1.51 -29.75 -9.28
CA GLU A 246 -1.02 -29.95 -7.91
C GLU A 246 0.37 -29.34 -7.68
N VAL A 247 1.33 -29.66 -8.54
CA VAL A 247 2.72 -29.12 -8.46
C VAL A 247 2.75 -27.64 -8.75
N GLN A 248 1.97 -27.18 -9.74
CA GLN A 248 1.86 -25.77 -10.09
C GLN A 248 1.29 -24.94 -8.93
N THR A 249 0.27 -25.42 -8.23
CA THR A 249 -0.27 -24.78 -7.03
C THR A 249 0.82 -24.60 -5.97
N GLY A 250 1.62 -25.62 -5.71
CA GLY A 250 2.75 -25.53 -4.78
C GLY A 250 3.81 -24.51 -5.23
N ALA A 251 4.12 -24.44 -6.54
CA ALA A 251 5.05 -23.47 -7.12
C ALA A 251 4.52 -22.02 -7.03
N LEU A 252 3.22 -21.80 -7.25
CA LEU A 252 2.58 -20.49 -7.08
C LEU A 252 2.58 -20.04 -5.61
N ILE A 253 2.35 -20.97 -4.66
CA ILE A 253 2.50 -20.69 -3.23
C ILE A 253 3.96 -20.33 -2.91
N ALA A 254 4.94 -21.04 -3.49
CA ALA A 254 6.35 -20.72 -3.35
C ALA A 254 6.68 -19.31 -3.88
N SER A 255 6.05 -18.87 -4.99
CA SER A 255 6.16 -17.48 -5.47
C SER A 255 5.66 -16.48 -4.42
N GLY A 256 4.58 -16.81 -3.69
CA GLY A 256 4.10 -16.03 -2.55
C GLY A 256 5.12 -15.97 -1.39
N VAL A 257 5.84 -17.06 -1.12
CA VAL A 257 6.93 -17.07 -0.12
C VAL A 257 8.09 -16.16 -0.56
N VAL A 258 8.48 -16.19 -1.83
CA VAL A 258 9.52 -15.28 -2.38
C VAL A 258 9.10 -13.81 -2.21
N LEU A 259 7.84 -13.46 -2.49
CA LEU A 259 7.32 -12.11 -2.25
C LEU A 259 7.39 -11.72 -0.78
N LEU A 260 7.02 -12.62 0.14
CA LEU A 260 7.15 -12.38 1.58
C LEU A 260 8.59 -12.09 1.99
N VAL A 261 9.55 -12.85 1.47
CA VAL A 261 10.99 -12.63 1.74
C VAL A 261 11.43 -11.26 1.24
N PHE A 262 11.01 -10.82 0.03
CA PHE A 262 11.33 -9.48 -0.47
C PHE A 262 10.77 -8.37 0.42
N VAL A 263 9.52 -8.50 0.86
CA VAL A 263 8.90 -7.53 1.76
C VAL A 263 9.58 -7.52 3.13
N LEU A 264 9.95 -8.68 3.67
CA LEU A 264 10.71 -8.77 4.92
C LEU A 264 12.07 -8.09 4.81
N ILE A 265 12.82 -8.34 3.74
CA ILE A 265 14.11 -7.69 3.49
C ILE A 265 13.93 -6.17 3.41
N THR A 266 12.90 -5.70 2.70
CA THR A 266 12.59 -4.27 2.57
C THR A 266 12.26 -3.65 3.94
N ASN A 267 11.45 -4.31 4.75
CA ASN A 267 11.08 -3.84 6.10
C ASN A 267 12.27 -3.86 7.07
N LEU A 268 13.14 -4.87 7.00
CA LEU A 268 14.38 -4.94 7.80
C LEU A 268 15.35 -3.82 7.39
N ALA A 269 15.53 -3.58 6.09
CA ALA A 269 16.33 -2.48 5.59
C ALA A 269 15.81 -1.13 6.11
N PHE A 270 14.47 -0.95 6.14
CA PHE A 270 13.84 0.21 6.75
C PHE A 270 14.19 0.37 8.23
N GLY A 271 14.03 -0.68 9.04
CA GLY A 271 14.34 -0.67 10.47
C GLY A 271 15.81 -0.32 10.76
N LEU A 272 16.73 -0.87 9.97
CA LEU A 272 18.16 -0.61 10.09
C LEU A 272 18.55 0.82 9.69
N ILE A 273 17.96 1.36 8.63
CA ILE A 273 18.20 2.73 8.16
C ILE A 273 17.63 3.73 9.15
N SER A 274 16.38 3.56 9.57
CA SER A 274 15.70 4.45 10.54
C SER A 274 16.38 4.42 11.90
N GLY A 275 16.73 3.25 12.42
CA GLY A 275 17.42 3.09 13.72
C GLY A 275 18.79 3.73 13.75
N LYS A 276 19.63 3.53 12.74
CA LYS A 276 20.98 4.15 12.66
C LYS A 276 20.94 5.67 12.57
N ILE A 277 19.89 6.24 11.96
CA ILE A 277 19.75 7.69 11.79
C ILE A 277 19.28 8.34 13.09
N VAL A 278 18.36 7.69 13.82
CA VAL A 278 17.88 8.18 15.14
C VAL A 278 19.01 8.16 16.17
N VAL A 279 19.77 7.08 16.26
CA VAL A 279 20.93 6.97 17.17
C VAL A 279 22.01 8.01 16.84
N LYS A 280 22.24 8.29 15.56
CA LYS A 280 23.22 9.29 15.13
C LYS A 280 22.76 10.73 15.39
N ALA A 281 21.45 11.00 15.39
CA ALA A 281 20.86 12.29 15.73
C ALA A 281 20.89 12.53 17.25
N VAL A 282 20.59 11.52 18.06
CA VAL A 282 20.65 11.60 19.53
C VAL A 282 22.09 11.78 20.00
N ASN A 283 23.07 11.03 19.45
CA ASN A 283 24.48 11.20 19.80
C ASN A 283 25.10 12.54 19.33
N LYS A 284 24.52 13.20 18.33
CA LYS A 284 24.91 14.58 17.95
C LYS A 284 24.25 15.66 18.78
N GLY A 285 23.09 15.37 19.38
CA GLY A 285 22.36 16.33 20.24
C GLY A 285 22.90 16.37 21.70
N THR A 286 23.61 15.36 22.13
CA THR A 286 24.21 15.28 23.49
C THR A 286 25.68 15.75 23.57
N SER A 287 26.28 16.19 22.46
CA SER A 287 27.66 16.67 22.43
C SER A 287 27.77 18.19 22.16
N VAL A 288 27.02 18.99 22.92
CA VAL A 288 27.27 20.45 23.06
C VAL A 288 27.92 20.72 24.42
N GLN A 289 28.77 19.84 24.91
CA GLN A 289 29.75 20.14 25.96
C GLN A 289 30.97 19.24 25.74
N SER A 290 32.00 19.85 25.21
CA SER A 290 33.40 19.44 25.08
C SER A 290 33.86 19.45 23.61
N ALA A 291 34.20 20.62 23.13
CA ALA A 291 35.11 20.76 22.01
C ALA A 291 36.53 20.58 22.59
N ASP A 292 37.13 19.46 22.31
CA ASP A 292 38.56 19.20 22.06
C ASP A 292 38.75 17.67 22.08
N ASP A 293 38.87 17.07 20.92
CA ASP A 293 39.89 16.17 20.49
C ASP A 293 39.58 15.44 19.19
N LYS A 294 40.53 15.64 18.27
CA LYS A 294 40.94 14.84 17.10
C LYS A 294 39.93 14.02 16.31
N ILE A 295 39.62 14.55 15.14
CA ILE A 295 38.95 13.91 14.00
C ILE A 295 39.90 12.88 13.39
N ASP A 296 39.55 11.61 13.49
CA ASP A 296 40.10 10.58 12.65
C ASP A 296 39.29 10.45 11.36
N LYS A 297 39.90 10.93 10.25
CA LYS A 297 39.32 11.02 8.93
C LYS A 297 39.70 9.79 8.10
N SER A 298 39.04 8.65 8.22
CA SER A 298 39.32 7.61 7.21
C SER A 298 38.22 6.63 6.83
N ALA A 299 37.05 6.62 7.48
CA ALA A 299 36.02 5.63 7.17
C ALA A 299 34.71 6.17 6.56
N GLY A 300 34.55 7.50 6.38
CA GLY A 300 33.29 8.14 5.91
C GLY A 300 33.28 8.55 4.43
N VAL A 301 34.39 8.46 3.74
CA VAL A 301 34.57 9.09 2.42
C VAL A 301 34.08 8.23 1.25
N THR A 302 34.11 6.90 1.38
CA THR A 302 33.91 5.99 0.24
C THR A 302 32.45 5.86 -0.20
N LEU A 303 31.47 5.94 0.71
CA LEU A 303 30.05 5.79 0.37
C LEU A 303 29.46 7.11 -0.19
N ASN A 304 29.88 8.24 0.37
CA ASN A 304 29.44 9.56 -0.09
C ASN A 304 30.00 9.92 -1.49
N GLN A 305 31.18 9.41 -1.84
CA GLN A 305 31.77 9.58 -3.14
C GLN A 305 31.10 8.70 -4.21
N LYS A 306 30.71 7.48 -3.88
CA LYS A 306 29.96 6.61 -4.81
C LYS A 306 28.54 7.12 -5.09
N ILE A 307 27.87 7.70 -4.09
CA ILE A 307 26.53 8.33 -4.28
C ILE A 307 26.67 9.64 -5.07
N LYS A 308 27.72 10.42 -4.84
CA LYS A 308 27.99 11.63 -5.63
C LYS A 308 28.30 11.33 -7.10
N ASN A 309 28.96 10.22 -7.38
CA ASN A 309 29.29 9.78 -8.74
C ASN A 309 28.10 9.15 -9.47
N PHE A 310 27.11 8.60 -8.76
CA PHE A 310 25.88 8.08 -9.38
C PHE A 310 24.93 9.18 -9.88
N PHE A 311 24.96 10.35 -9.22
CA PHE A 311 24.16 11.53 -9.63
C PHE A 311 24.97 12.57 -10.45
N SER A 312 26.25 12.32 -10.76
CA SER A 312 27.10 13.23 -11.50
C SER A 312 26.85 13.34 -13.03
N PRO A 313 26.21 12.37 -13.71
CA PRO A 313 25.94 12.50 -15.14
C PRO A 313 24.90 13.56 -15.50
N ILE A 314 24.02 13.95 -14.55
CA ILE A 314 22.97 14.96 -14.82
C ILE A 314 23.51 16.40 -14.76
N GLY A 315 24.69 16.60 -14.16
CA GLY A 315 25.33 17.91 -14.03
C GLY A 315 26.24 18.34 -15.20
N SER A 316 26.59 17.41 -16.10
CA SER A 316 27.57 17.69 -17.15
C SER A 316 26.98 18.07 -18.52
N PHE A 317 25.64 18.08 -18.67
CA PHE A 317 25.00 18.31 -19.97
C PHE A 317 24.53 19.76 -20.22
N CYS A 318 24.71 20.69 -19.27
CA CYS A 318 24.47 22.12 -19.52
C CYS A 318 25.78 22.86 -19.71
N GLY A 319 26.17 23.02 -20.96
CA GLY A 319 27.32 23.77 -21.41
C GLY A 319 27.28 25.24 -20.97
N LYS A 320 28.47 25.78 -20.77
CA LYS A 320 28.80 27.15 -20.40
C LYS A 320 28.13 28.21 -21.29
N ALA A 321 26.94 28.65 -20.92
CA ALA A 321 26.47 29.97 -21.29
C ALA A 321 25.21 30.35 -20.49
N ALA A 322 25.26 31.54 -19.91
CA ALA A 322 24.17 32.33 -19.36
C ALA A 322 23.62 31.92 -17.99
N TYR A 323 23.67 32.88 -17.08
CA TYR A 323 23.07 32.94 -15.75
C TYR A 323 23.39 31.76 -14.82
N LYS A 324 24.01 32.05 -13.70
CA LYS A 324 24.09 31.17 -12.52
C LYS A 324 22.68 30.94 -11.98
N LEU A 325 21.86 30.13 -12.68
CA LEU A 325 20.74 29.51 -12.05
C LEU A 325 21.31 28.62 -10.94
N HIS A 326 21.12 29.03 -9.69
CA HIS A 326 21.54 28.19 -8.57
C HIS A 326 20.78 26.87 -8.69
N LEU A 327 21.46 25.74 -8.54
CA LEU A 327 20.86 24.39 -8.56
C LEU A 327 19.63 24.28 -7.62
N SER A 328 19.58 25.09 -6.55
CA SER A 328 18.44 25.24 -5.65
C SER A 328 17.19 25.82 -6.32
N ASP A 329 17.34 26.72 -7.30
CA ASP A 329 16.22 27.37 -7.98
C ASP A 329 15.60 26.40 -9.02
N VAL A 330 16.44 25.61 -9.68
CA VAL A 330 15.98 24.52 -10.56
C VAL A 330 15.19 23.46 -9.76
N LYS A 331 15.67 23.10 -8.57
CA LYS A 331 14.95 22.17 -7.67
C LYS A 331 13.64 22.76 -7.16
N ALA A 332 13.57 24.06 -6.91
CA ALA A 332 12.34 24.73 -6.51
C ALA A 332 11.31 24.73 -7.65
N ALA A 333 11.72 25.04 -8.88
CA ALA A 333 10.86 24.94 -10.07
C ALA A 333 10.36 23.51 -10.26
N LEU A 334 11.23 22.51 -10.12
CA LEU A 334 10.86 21.10 -10.21
C LEU A 334 9.85 20.72 -9.12
N ALA A 335 9.99 21.25 -7.89
CA ALA A 335 9.02 20.99 -6.82
C ALA A 335 7.63 21.54 -7.15
N ILE A 336 7.54 22.72 -7.76
CA ILE A 336 6.27 23.30 -8.22
C ILE A 336 5.65 22.46 -9.32
N ILE A 337 6.44 22.08 -10.33
CA ILE A 337 5.99 21.24 -11.46
C ILE A 337 5.46 19.89 -10.93
N CYS A 338 6.21 19.21 -10.06
CA CYS A 338 5.78 17.95 -9.47
C CYS A 338 4.51 18.11 -8.61
N GLY A 339 4.38 19.24 -7.89
CA GLY A 339 3.17 19.55 -7.13
C GLY A 339 1.92 19.70 -8.03
N VAL A 340 2.07 20.37 -9.18
CA VAL A 340 1.02 20.49 -10.19
C VAL A 340 0.70 19.13 -10.81
N LEU A 341 1.71 18.35 -11.18
CA LEU A 341 1.53 17.00 -11.73
C LEU A 341 0.81 16.07 -10.75
N ALA A 342 1.15 16.12 -9.46
CA ALA A 342 0.48 15.33 -8.44
C ALA A 342 -0.99 15.74 -8.23
N ALA A 343 -1.28 17.04 -8.29
CA ALA A 343 -2.66 17.53 -8.21
C ALA A 343 -3.47 17.16 -9.46
N SER A 344 -2.86 17.30 -10.65
CA SER A 344 -3.52 16.96 -11.92
C SER A 344 -3.77 15.46 -12.07
N SER A 345 -2.91 14.59 -11.52
CA SER A 345 -3.10 13.14 -11.59
C SER A 345 -4.42 12.70 -10.96
N LEU A 346 -4.80 13.26 -9.80
CA LEU A 346 -6.10 13.02 -9.19
C LEU A 346 -7.25 13.47 -10.08
N ALA A 347 -7.16 14.72 -10.59
CA ALA A 347 -8.20 15.29 -11.43
C ALA A 347 -8.38 14.49 -12.73
N ILE A 348 -7.27 14.01 -13.31
CA ILE A 348 -7.30 13.19 -14.52
C ILE A 348 -7.93 11.82 -14.24
N VAL A 349 -7.48 11.10 -13.19
CA VAL A 349 -8.00 9.76 -12.86
C VAL A 349 -9.50 9.81 -12.56
N ILE A 350 -9.91 10.68 -11.62
CA ILE A 350 -11.33 10.78 -11.24
C ILE A 350 -12.14 11.38 -12.37
N GLY A 351 -11.67 12.47 -12.99
CA GLY A 351 -12.35 13.15 -14.07
C GLY A 351 -12.61 12.24 -15.26
N PHE A 352 -11.62 11.46 -15.69
CA PHE A 352 -11.76 10.50 -16.77
C PHE A 352 -12.81 9.43 -16.46
N ILE A 353 -12.77 8.84 -15.26
CA ILE A 353 -13.74 7.82 -14.84
C ILE A 353 -15.14 8.40 -14.78
N MET A 354 -15.30 9.61 -14.24
CA MET A 354 -16.62 10.29 -14.16
C MET A 354 -17.16 10.64 -15.53
N VAL A 355 -16.34 11.22 -16.42
CA VAL A 355 -16.76 11.62 -17.77
C VAL A 355 -17.19 10.41 -18.62
N LYS A 356 -16.52 9.27 -18.46
CA LYS A 356 -16.87 8.05 -19.21
C LYS A 356 -17.98 7.24 -18.53
N GLY A 357 -17.99 7.15 -17.19
CA GLY A 357 -18.87 6.23 -16.49
C GLY A 357 -20.22 6.82 -16.08
N VAL A 358 -20.33 8.15 -15.83
CA VAL A 358 -21.62 8.76 -15.50
C VAL A 358 -22.62 8.64 -16.67
N PRO A 359 -22.24 8.88 -17.94
CA PRO A 359 -23.14 8.64 -19.06
C PRO A 359 -23.64 7.19 -19.15
N GLU A 360 -22.79 6.20 -18.85
CA GLU A 360 -23.20 4.78 -18.86
C GLU A 360 -24.20 4.47 -17.75
N LEU A 361 -24.00 5.03 -16.53
CA LEU A 361 -24.98 4.93 -15.44
C LEU A 361 -26.32 5.61 -15.76
N VAL A 362 -26.31 6.70 -16.51
CA VAL A 362 -27.54 7.40 -16.93
C VAL A 362 -28.27 6.62 -18.03
N LYS A 363 -27.54 5.92 -18.91
CA LYS A 363 -28.13 5.07 -19.95
C LYS A 363 -28.84 3.85 -19.36
N ASP A 364 -28.21 3.15 -18.41
CA ASP A 364 -28.80 2.01 -17.72
C ASP A 364 -28.69 2.15 -16.19
N PRO A 365 -29.55 2.97 -15.56
CA PRO A 365 -29.56 3.08 -14.10
C PRO A 365 -30.01 1.78 -13.40
N ALA A 366 -30.65 0.87 -14.12
CA ALA A 366 -31.11 -0.40 -13.58
C ALA A 366 -29.96 -1.33 -13.18
N ILE A 367 -28.75 -1.12 -13.69
CA ILE A 367 -27.54 -1.85 -13.27
C ILE A 367 -27.30 -1.79 -11.74
N LEU A 368 -27.78 -0.71 -11.07
CA LEU A 368 -27.64 -0.50 -9.63
C LEU A 368 -28.64 -1.28 -8.77
N TYR A 369 -29.77 -1.72 -9.31
CA TYR A 369 -30.85 -2.37 -8.54
C TYR A 369 -31.46 -3.58 -9.24
N ARG A 370 -31.07 -3.89 -10.48
CA ARG A 370 -31.52 -5.09 -11.22
C ARG A 370 -31.09 -6.34 -10.44
N LYS A 371 -32.04 -7.22 -10.14
CA LYS A 371 -31.76 -8.50 -9.51
C LYS A 371 -31.03 -9.42 -10.47
N TYR A 372 -30.09 -10.20 -9.96
CA TYR A 372 -29.39 -11.20 -10.75
C TYR A 372 -30.30 -12.41 -11.02
N GLU A 373 -30.40 -12.80 -12.27
CA GLU A 373 -31.04 -14.05 -12.70
C GLU A 373 -30.06 -14.85 -13.55
N PHE A 374 -30.05 -16.16 -13.36
CA PHE A 374 -29.12 -17.03 -14.09
C PHE A 374 -29.46 -17.03 -15.58
N GLY A 375 -28.47 -16.78 -16.44
CA GLY A 375 -28.64 -16.73 -17.89
C GLY A 375 -29.11 -15.38 -18.46
N MET A 376 -29.23 -14.33 -17.64
CA MET A 376 -29.52 -12.98 -18.13
C MET A 376 -28.38 -12.45 -19.01
N GLN A 377 -28.72 -11.72 -20.06
CA GLN A 377 -27.75 -11.07 -20.94
C GLN A 377 -27.25 -9.73 -20.37
N ASP A 378 -28.10 -9.05 -19.61
CA ASP A 378 -27.76 -7.76 -19.00
C ASP A 378 -26.94 -7.94 -17.75
N VAL A 379 -25.87 -7.16 -17.64
CA VAL A 379 -25.02 -7.14 -16.44
C VAL A 379 -25.70 -6.40 -15.30
N THR A 380 -25.54 -6.89 -14.09
CA THR A 380 -25.94 -6.20 -12.85
C THR A 380 -24.81 -6.17 -11.85
N ILE A 381 -24.65 -5.02 -11.17
CA ILE A 381 -23.68 -4.87 -10.07
C ILE A 381 -24.37 -4.82 -8.70
N TYR A 382 -25.69 -4.89 -8.67
CA TYR A 382 -26.46 -4.86 -7.41
C TYR A 382 -26.02 -5.91 -6.38
N PRO A 383 -25.85 -7.21 -6.76
CA PRO A 383 -25.35 -8.19 -5.81
C PRO A 383 -23.95 -7.85 -5.29
N ALA A 384 -23.07 -7.32 -6.15
CA ALA A 384 -21.73 -6.93 -5.76
C ALA A 384 -21.70 -5.76 -4.77
N ILE A 385 -22.63 -4.79 -4.89
CA ILE A 385 -22.82 -3.71 -3.92
C ILE A 385 -23.16 -4.30 -2.54
N ILE A 386 -24.18 -5.15 -2.48
CA ILE A 386 -24.64 -5.75 -1.23
C ILE A 386 -23.56 -6.62 -0.60
N THR A 387 -22.95 -7.52 -1.38
CA THR A 387 -21.86 -8.39 -0.91
C THR A 387 -20.66 -7.57 -0.37
N THR A 388 -20.36 -6.43 -1.00
CA THR A 388 -19.30 -5.53 -0.51
C THR A 388 -19.66 -4.97 0.86
N LEU A 389 -20.89 -4.50 1.05
CA LEU A 389 -21.37 -3.97 2.33
C LEU A 389 -21.40 -5.04 3.43
N GLU A 390 -21.85 -6.24 3.09
CA GLU A 390 -21.83 -7.39 4.02
C GLU A 390 -20.41 -7.73 4.44
N THR A 391 -19.48 -7.83 3.48
CA THR A 391 -18.07 -8.13 3.73
C THR A 391 -17.41 -7.05 4.60
N VAL A 392 -17.67 -5.77 4.33
CA VAL A 392 -17.18 -4.65 5.16
C VAL A 392 -17.69 -4.77 6.58
N THR A 393 -18.99 -4.96 6.74
CA THR A 393 -19.63 -5.02 8.05
C THR A 393 -19.10 -6.20 8.88
N LEU A 394 -19.07 -7.39 8.29
CA LEU A 394 -18.62 -8.61 8.96
C LEU A 394 -17.12 -8.56 9.31
N SER A 395 -16.28 -8.06 8.39
CA SER A 395 -14.84 -7.97 8.64
C SER A 395 -14.49 -6.94 9.71
N LEU A 396 -15.17 -5.80 9.75
CA LEU A 396 -15.00 -4.82 10.83
C LEU A 396 -15.52 -5.33 12.17
N LEU A 397 -16.65 -6.04 12.17
CA LEU A 397 -17.19 -6.64 13.39
C LEU A 397 -16.21 -7.61 14.05
N LEU A 398 -15.42 -8.32 13.25
CA LEU A 398 -14.37 -9.23 13.74
C LEU A 398 -13.07 -8.50 14.09
N SER A 399 -12.57 -7.66 13.20
CA SER A 399 -11.22 -7.10 13.31
C SER A 399 -11.13 -5.92 14.28
N VAL A 400 -12.19 -5.08 14.41
CA VAL A 400 -12.15 -3.88 15.25
C VAL A 400 -12.03 -4.22 16.74
N PRO A 401 -12.83 -5.12 17.33
CA PRO A 401 -12.67 -5.48 18.73
C PRO A 401 -11.30 -6.08 19.04
N ILE A 402 -10.82 -6.99 18.18
CA ILE A 402 -9.52 -7.64 18.35
C ILE A 402 -8.39 -6.61 18.26
N GLY A 403 -8.44 -5.72 17.27
CA GLY A 403 -7.43 -4.68 17.04
C GLY A 403 -7.36 -3.67 18.17
N ILE A 404 -8.50 -3.14 18.63
CA ILE A 404 -8.57 -2.19 19.74
C ILE A 404 -8.07 -2.82 21.04
N MET A 405 -8.50 -4.04 21.36
CA MET A 405 -8.04 -4.72 22.57
C MET A 405 -6.56 -5.03 22.54
N THR A 406 -6.01 -5.36 21.37
CA THR A 406 -4.57 -5.55 21.18
C THR A 406 -3.80 -4.23 21.40
N ALA A 407 -4.27 -3.13 20.84
CA ALA A 407 -3.66 -1.81 21.04
C ALA A 407 -3.69 -1.35 22.49
N ILE A 408 -4.82 -1.53 23.18
CA ILE A 408 -4.96 -1.25 24.62
C ILE A 408 -3.94 -2.10 25.41
N PHE A 409 -3.82 -3.38 25.10
CA PHE A 409 -2.83 -4.24 25.78
C PHE A 409 -1.41 -3.73 25.57
N LEU A 410 -1.04 -3.40 24.33
CA LEU A 410 0.31 -2.95 23.98
C LEU A 410 0.67 -1.59 24.57
N ASN A 411 -0.30 -0.67 24.71
CA ASN A 411 -0.07 0.68 25.20
C ASN A 411 -0.22 0.80 26.72
N GLU A 412 -1.23 0.17 27.32
CA GLU A 412 -1.61 0.41 28.69
C GLU A 412 -1.12 -0.69 29.66
N TYR A 413 -1.00 -1.93 29.23
CA TYR A 413 -0.64 -3.06 30.09
C TYR A 413 0.77 -3.57 29.90
N ALA A 414 1.33 -3.41 28.70
CA ALA A 414 2.62 -3.94 28.35
C ALA A 414 3.76 -3.14 29.01
N LYS A 415 4.66 -3.82 29.73
CA LYS A 415 5.88 -3.18 30.24
C LYS A 415 6.84 -2.90 29.08
N GLN A 416 7.36 -1.68 29.02
CA GLN A 416 8.40 -1.32 28.05
C GLN A 416 9.63 -2.22 28.25
N GLY A 417 10.20 -2.74 27.14
CA GLY A 417 11.36 -3.63 27.18
C GLY A 417 11.04 -5.13 27.26
N ASN A 418 9.80 -5.54 27.48
CA ASN A 418 9.42 -6.95 27.50
C ASN A 418 9.59 -7.58 26.10
N VAL A 419 10.30 -8.71 26.04
CA VAL A 419 10.57 -9.47 24.80
C VAL A 419 9.27 -9.89 24.11
N PHE A 420 8.26 -10.32 24.86
CA PHE A 420 6.97 -10.72 24.32
C PHE A 420 6.26 -9.57 23.60
N VAL A 421 6.32 -8.36 24.14
CA VAL A 421 5.77 -7.15 23.51
C VAL A 421 6.51 -6.81 22.23
N LYS A 422 7.83 -6.96 22.21
CA LYS A 422 8.64 -6.77 21.00
C LYS A 422 8.25 -7.77 19.91
N ILE A 423 8.03 -9.03 20.27
CA ILE A 423 7.57 -10.06 19.32
C ILE A 423 6.21 -9.70 18.73
N ILE A 424 5.24 -9.29 19.55
CA ILE A 424 3.92 -8.89 19.06
C ILE A 424 4.02 -7.71 18.09
N ARG A 425 4.75 -6.65 18.45
CA ARG A 425 4.94 -5.50 17.55
C ARG A 425 5.62 -5.89 16.25
N SER A 426 6.69 -6.68 16.32
CA SER A 426 7.37 -7.18 15.12
C SER A 426 6.44 -8.02 14.26
N ALA A 427 5.59 -8.86 14.84
CA ALA A 427 4.61 -9.65 14.12
C ALA A 427 3.58 -8.76 13.40
N ILE A 428 3.05 -7.74 14.09
CA ILE A 428 2.13 -6.76 13.50
C ILE A 428 2.80 -5.98 12.36
N ASP A 429 4.08 -5.61 12.54
CA ASP A 429 4.87 -4.90 11.53
C ASP A 429 5.10 -5.75 10.27
N VAL A 430 5.39 -7.02 10.46
CA VAL A 430 5.54 -7.98 9.37
C VAL A 430 4.21 -8.18 8.65
N LEU A 431 3.11 -8.40 9.39
CA LEU A 431 1.78 -8.60 8.80
C LEU A 431 1.31 -7.38 7.98
N ALA A 432 1.64 -6.16 8.42
CA ALA A 432 1.33 -4.93 7.70
C ALA A 432 2.02 -4.84 6.33
N GLY A 433 3.16 -5.51 6.17
CA GLY A 433 3.92 -5.55 4.93
C GLY A 433 3.56 -6.69 3.99
N VAL A 434 2.78 -7.68 4.42
CA VAL A 434 2.40 -8.83 3.58
C VAL A 434 1.53 -8.37 2.40
N PRO A 435 1.87 -8.74 1.14
CA PRO A 435 1.04 -8.46 -0.02
C PRO A 435 -0.36 -9.05 0.09
N SER A 436 -1.38 -8.34 -0.40
CA SER A 436 -2.79 -8.78 -0.28
C SER A 436 -3.07 -10.14 -0.93
N ILE A 437 -2.37 -10.46 -2.03
CA ILE A 437 -2.49 -11.74 -2.72
C ILE A 437 -2.07 -12.92 -1.82
N VAL A 438 -1.09 -12.73 -0.95
CA VAL A 438 -0.60 -13.76 -0.03
C VAL A 438 -1.66 -14.11 1.03
N PHE A 439 -2.42 -13.11 1.50
CA PHE A 439 -3.60 -13.36 2.34
C PHE A 439 -4.66 -14.16 1.57
N GLY A 440 -4.86 -13.84 0.29
CA GLY A 440 -5.77 -14.60 -0.58
C GLY A 440 -5.37 -16.06 -0.73
N LEU A 441 -4.08 -16.34 -0.96
CA LEU A 441 -3.53 -17.69 -1.00
C LEU A 441 -3.76 -18.45 0.32
N PHE A 442 -3.44 -17.79 1.42
CA PHE A 442 -3.66 -18.37 2.75
C PHE A 442 -5.14 -18.68 2.98
N GLY A 443 -6.02 -17.73 2.69
CA GLY A 443 -7.47 -17.90 2.83
C GLY A 443 -8.03 -19.02 1.95
N MET A 444 -7.57 -19.13 0.71
CA MET A 444 -7.94 -20.20 -0.21
C MET A 444 -7.55 -21.58 0.32
N ILE A 445 -6.38 -21.69 0.93
CA ILE A 445 -5.86 -23.00 1.36
C ILE A 445 -6.41 -23.39 2.74
N VAL A 446 -6.71 -22.42 3.61
CA VAL A 446 -7.13 -22.68 5.00
C VAL A 446 -8.63 -22.51 5.18
N PHE A 447 -9.18 -21.36 4.78
CA PHE A 447 -10.57 -21.04 5.09
C PHE A 447 -11.55 -21.64 4.07
N VAL A 448 -11.21 -21.65 2.78
CA VAL A 448 -12.12 -22.22 1.78
C VAL A 448 -12.42 -23.69 2.06
N PRO A 449 -11.42 -24.59 2.29
CA PRO A 449 -11.71 -25.97 2.64
C PRO A 449 -12.44 -26.15 3.97
N ALA A 450 -12.18 -25.28 4.95
CA ALA A 450 -12.82 -25.33 6.26
C ALA A 450 -14.33 -25.05 6.21
N PHE A 451 -14.80 -24.31 5.18
CA PHE A 451 -16.20 -23.90 5.02
C PHE A 451 -16.87 -24.46 3.76
N GLY A 452 -16.54 -25.68 3.39
CA GLY A 452 -17.25 -26.41 2.32
C GLY A 452 -16.52 -26.53 0.99
N GLY A 453 -15.23 -26.12 0.90
CA GLY A 453 -14.38 -26.33 -0.28
C GLY A 453 -14.68 -25.43 -1.48
N SER A 454 -15.68 -24.55 -1.39
CA SER A 454 -15.99 -23.51 -2.38
C SER A 454 -15.77 -22.12 -1.80
N GLY A 455 -15.55 -21.11 -2.67
CA GLY A 455 -15.46 -19.72 -2.21
C GLY A 455 -16.72 -19.31 -1.44
N SER A 456 -16.56 -18.62 -0.32
CA SER A 456 -17.65 -18.26 0.58
C SER A 456 -17.44 -16.89 1.23
N LEU A 457 -18.55 -16.23 1.60
CA LEU A 457 -18.54 -14.94 2.28
C LEU A 457 -17.73 -15.00 3.58
N ILE A 458 -17.84 -16.08 4.36
CA ILE A 458 -17.11 -16.24 5.62
C ILE A 458 -15.60 -16.42 5.39
N ALA A 459 -15.18 -17.19 4.37
CA ALA A 459 -13.77 -17.36 4.05
C ALA A 459 -13.12 -16.03 3.62
N GLY A 460 -13.81 -15.24 2.80
CA GLY A 460 -13.38 -13.89 2.43
C GLY A 460 -13.32 -12.93 3.62
N THR A 461 -14.35 -12.95 4.45
CA THR A 461 -14.42 -12.12 5.67
C THR A 461 -13.28 -12.41 6.64
N LEU A 462 -12.99 -13.67 6.93
CA LEU A 462 -11.88 -14.06 7.81
C LEU A 462 -10.52 -13.65 7.23
N THR A 463 -10.33 -13.85 5.93
CA THR A 463 -9.10 -13.49 5.23
C THR A 463 -8.82 -11.99 5.33
N ILE A 464 -9.82 -11.16 5.00
CA ILE A 464 -9.64 -9.70 5.03
C ILE A 464 -9.56 -9.17 6.47
N SER A 465 -10.26 -9.79 7.43
CA SER A 465 -10.16 -9.43 8.84
C SER A 465 -8.73 -9.55 9.36
N MET A 466 -8.01 -10.61 9.00
CA MET A 466 -6.60 -10.77 9.35
C MET A 466 -5.72 -9.66 8.76
N MET A 467 -6.00 -9.25 7.52
CA MET A 467 -5.28 -8.17 6.84
C MET A 467 -5.54 -6.80 7.46
N LEU A 468 -6.70 -6.58 8.08
CA LEU A 468 -7.05 -5.33 8.74
C LEU A 468 -6.41 -5.17 10.13
N LEU A 469 -6.11 -6.26 10.83
CA LEU A 469 -5.59 -6.23 12.20
C LEU A 469 -4.41 -5.28 12.39
N PRO A 470 -3.33 -5.32 11.58
CA PRO A 470 -2.20 -4.43 11.79
C PRO A 470 -2.55 -2.96 11.63
N VAL A 471 -3.44 -2.61 10.70
CA VAL A 471 -3.88 -1.23 10.48
C VAL A 471 -4.63 -0.70 11.70
N ILE A 472 -5.63 -1.48 12.18
CA ILE A 472 -6.45 -1.09 13.34
C ILE A 472 -5.59 -1.02 14.60
N VAL A 473 -4.71 -1.99 14.83
CA VAL A 473 -3.84 -2.01 16.02
C VAL A 473 -2.91 -0.79 16.04
N ARG A 474 -2.21 -0.51 14.94
CA ARG A 474 -1.26 0.62 14.86
C ARG A 474 -1.96 1.96 15.04
N SER A 475 -3.01 2.22 14.27
CA SER A 475 -3.70 3.50 14.34
C SER A 475 -4.38 3.72 15.70
N THR A 476 -4.87 2.65 16.34
CA THR A 476 -5.40 2.71 17.70
C THR A 476 -4.28 2.96 18.73
N GLU A 477 -3.13 2.28 18.61
CA GLU A 477 -1.97 2.51 19.49
C GLU A 477 -1.46 3.94 19.38
N GLU A 478 -1.34 4.48 18.17
CA GLU A 478 -0.99 5.88 17.92
C GLU A 478 -2.00 6.84 18.56
N SER A 479 -3.29 6.57 18.40
CA SER A 479 -4.36 7.38 19.00
C SER A 479 -4.32 7.35 20.53
N LEU A 480 -4.03 6.21 21.14
CA LEU A 480 -3.89 6.08 22.59
C LEU A 480 -2.65 6.84 23.10
N LYS A 481 -1.56 6.88 22.35
CA LYS A 481 -0.34 7.62 22.69
C LYS A 481 -0.51 9.15 22.63
N THR A 482 -1.47 9.67 21.86
CA THR A 482 -1.75 11.12 21.83
C THR A 482 -2.48 11.63 23.06
N VAL A 483 -3.05 10.73 23.89
CA VAL A 483 -3.75 11.10 25.13
C VAL A 483 -2.70 11.50 26.18
N PRO A 484 -2.78 12.72 26.76
CA PRO A 484 -1.81 13.18 27.77
C PRO A 484 -1.77 12.28 29.00
N ASP A 485 -0.57 12.03 29.53
CA ASP A 485 -0.40 11.20 30.74
C ASP A 485 -1.02 11.84 31.98
N SER A 486 -1.13 13.17 32.04
CA SER A 486 -1.82 13.89 33.11
C SER A 486 -3.27 13.46 33.32
N LEU A 487 -3.99 13.04 32.25
CA LEU A 487 -5.35 12.49 32.36
C LEU A 487 -5.36 11.12 33.03
N ARG A 488 -4.32 10.30 32.77
CA ARG A 488 -4.15 8.99 33.42
C ARG A 488 -3.83 9.15 34.90
N GLU A 489 -2.83 9.98 35.19
CA GLU A 489 -2.37 10.25 36.55
C GLU A 489 -3.45 10.92 37.40
N GLY A 490 -4.17 11.92 36.85
CA GLY A 490 -5.28 12.58 37.54
C GLY A 490 -6.42 11.60 37.92
N SER A 491 -6.76 10.68 37.00
CA SER A 491 -7.77 9.66 37.29
C SER A 491 -7.34 8.68 38.38
N LEU A 492 -6.07 8.24 38.33
CA LEU A 492 -5.50 7.33 39.33
C LEU A 492 -5.40 8.03 40.71
N ALA A 493 -5.01 9.31 40.74
CA ALA A 493 -4.94 10.11 41.95
C ALA A 493 -6.29 10.30 42.63
N LEU A 494 -7.39 10.31 41.86
CA LEU A 494 -8.77 10.32 42.36
C LEU A 494 -9.26 8.93 42.82
N GLY A 495 -8.38 7.92 42.88
CA GLY A 495 -8.70 6.58 43.33
C GLY A 495 -9.35 5.66 42.29
N ALA A 496 -9.41 6.06 41.02
CA ALA A 496 -9.96 5.20 39.99
C ALA A 496 -8.99 4.03 39.67
N GLY A 497 -9.49 2.82 39.57
CA GLY A 497 -8.71 1.68 39.12
C GLY A 497 -8.31 1.78 37.66
N LYS A 498 -7.22 1.11 37.28
CA LYS A 498 -6.64 1.15 35.91
C LYS A 498 -7.66 0.85 34.80
N VAL A 499 -8.49 -0.15 34.97
CA VAL A 499 -9.53 -0.52 33.99
C VAL A 499 -10.52 0.63 33.80
N ARG A 500 -10.96 1.24 34.89
CA ARG A 500 -11.90 2.38 34.84
C ARG A 500 -11.29 3.59 34.16
N THR A 501 -10.02 3.89 34.44
CA THR A 501 -9.26 4.96 33.77
C THR A 501 -9.19 4.72 32.26
N ILE A 502 -8.84 3.50 31.82
CA ILE A 502 -8.73 3.17 30.39
C ILE A 502 -10.08 3.35 29.68
N PHE A 503 -11.15 2.70 30.18
CA PHE A 503 -12.43 2.68 29.45
C PHE A 503 -13.25 3.96 29.61
N ARG A 504 -13.06 4.76 30.67
CA ARG A 504 -13.84 5.99 30.89
C ARG A 504 -13.10 7.28 30.56
N ILE A 505 -11.78 7.25 30.44
CA ILE A 505 -10.98 8.46 30.18
C ILE A 505 -10.12 8.29 28.93
N VAL A 506 -9.23 7.31 28.90
CA VAL A 506 -8.24 7.16 27.83
C VAL A 506 -8.92 6.80 26.50
N LEU A 507 -9.76 5.76 26.51
CA LEU A 507 -10.43 5.28 25.30
C LEU A 507 -11.38 6.32 24.68
N PRO A 508 -12.24 7.02 25.45
CA PRO A 508 -13.06 8.11 24.91
C PRO A 508 -12.24 9.27 24.37
N SER A 509 -11.10 9.61 25.00
CA SER A 509 -10.22 10.67 24.53
C SER A 509 -9.51 10.30 23.21
N ALA A 510 -9.21 9.01 22.99
CA ALA A 510 -8.61 8.48 21.76
C ALA A 510 -9.66 8.17 20.67
N LEU A 511 -10.96 8.23 20.97
CA LEU A 511 -12.04 7.81 20.08
C LEU A 511 -12.01 8.44 18.68
N PRO A 512 -11.68 9.75 18.48
CA PRO A 512 -11.62 10.33 17.16
C PRO A 512 -10.61 9.63 16.24
N GLY A 513 -9.43 9.31 16.76
CA GLY A 513 -8.41 8.61 15.99
C GLY A 513 -8.76 7.15 15.73
N ILE A 514 -9.41 6.48 16.71
CA ILE A 514 -9.90 5.10 16.56
C ILE A 514 -10.97 5.03 15.47
N LEU A 515 -11.95 5.94 15.48
CA LEU A 515 -12.98 5.99 14.44
C LEU A 515 -12.40 6.25 13.05
N SER A 516 -11.40 7.14 12.96
CA SER A 516 -10.68 7.34 11.69
C SER A 516 -10.01 6.06 11.20
N ALA A 517 -9.41 5.28 12.10
CA ALA A 517 -8.80 3.99 11.77
C ALA A 517 -9.84 2.97 11.26
N VAL A 518 -11.01 2.91 11.89
CA VAL A 518 -12.11 2.01 11.49
C VAL A 518 -12.64 2.37 10.10
N ILE A 519 -12.87 3.66 9.83
CA ILE A 519 -13.37 4.11 8.52
C ILE A 519 -12.31 3.90 7.43
N LEU A 520 -11.03 4.14 7.73
CA LEU A 520 -9.94 3.85 6.80
C LEU A 520 -9.86 2.34 6.49
N SER A 521 -10.08 1.50 7.49
CA SER A 521 -10.15 0.04 7.32
C SER A 521 -11.33 -0.38 6.46
N ALA A 522 -12.51 0.25 6.60
CA ALA A 522 -13.67 0.03 5.73
C ALA A 522 -13.33 0.36 4.26
N GLY A 523 -12.71 1.52 4.02
CA GLY A 523 -12.25 1.90 2.68
C GLY A 523 -11.26 0.89 2.08
N ARG A 524 -10.38 0.33 2.91
CA ARG A 524 -9.45 -0.71 2.50
C ARG A 524 -10.16 -2.00 2.08
N VAL A 525 -11.16 -2.48 2.82
CA VAL A 525 -11.95 -3.66 2.44
C VAL A 525 -12.61 -3.47 1.08
N ILE A 526 -13.23 -2.31 0.85
CA ILE A 526 -13.91 -1.98 -0.42
C ILE A 526 -12.91 -1.96 -1.58
N SER A 527 -11.69 -1.52 -1.31
CA SER A 527 -10.65 -1.37 -2.33
C SER A 527 -9.94 -2.67 -2.68
N GLU A 528 -10.04 -3.70 -1.85
CA GLU A 528 -9.36 -4.96 -2.07
C GLU A 528 -10.12 -5.87 -3.03
N SER A 529 -9.38 -6.55 -3.90
CA SER A 529 -9.93 -7.52 -4.87
C SER A 529 -9.14 -8.82 -4.88
N ALA A 530 -7.80 -8.78 -4.81
CA ALA A 530 -6.95 -9.96 -4.93
C ALA A 530 -7.27 -11.07 -3.89
N PRO A 531 -7.48 -10.80 -2.60
CA PRO A 531 -7.86 -11.84 -1.64
C PRO A 531 -9.22 -12.46 -1.94
N PHE A 532 -10.18 -11.65 -2.40
CA PHE A 532 -11.55 -12.11 -2.62
C PHE A 532 -11.72 -13.02 -3.83
N ILE A 533 -10.91 -12.85 -4.87
CA ILE A 533 -10.92 -13.71 -6.06
C ILE A 533 -10.79 -15.19 -5.65
N TYR A 534 -9.96 -15.48 -4.67
CA TYR A 534 -9.69 -16.86 -4.24
C TYR A 534 -10.56 -17.34 -3.08
N THR A 535 -11.09 -16.42 -2.27
CA THR A 535 -11.79 -16.80 -1.03
C THR A 535 -13.30 -16.67 -1.12
N MET A 536 -13.82 -15.80 -2.00
CA MET A 536 -15.26 -15.60 -2.18
C MET A 536 -15.74 -16.02 -3.56
N GLY A 537 -14.91 -15.82 -4.57
CA GLY A 537 -15.21 -16.10 -5.97
C GLY A 537 -15.03 -14.90 -6.88
N SER A 538 -14.92 -15.15 -8.18
CA SER A 538 -14.66 -14.12 -9.20
C SER A 538 -15.81 -13.93 -10.18
N VAL A 539 -16.83 -14.77 -10.14
CA VAL A 539 -17.99 -14.68 -11.04
C VAL A 539 -19.11 -13.93 -10.36
N ILE A 540 -19.72 -12.97 -11.07
CA ILE A 540 -20.90 -12.26 -10.57
C ILE A 540 -22.04 -13.26 -10.41
N ARG A 541 -22.56 -13.35 -9.20
CA ARG A 541 -23.65 -14.25 -8.78
C ARG A 541 -24.71 -13.43 -8.04
N GLY A 542 -25.82 -14.08 -7.67
CA GLY A 542 -26.81 -13.46 -6.76
C GLY A 542 -26.22 -13.11 -5.39
N ILE A 543 -26.98 -12.39 -4.59
CA ILE A 543 -26.62 -12.04 -3.22
C ILE A 543 -26.46 -13.33 -2.40
N PRO A 544 -25.37 -13.50 -1.62
CA PRO A 544 -25.21 -14.62 -0.71
C PRO A 544 -26.39 -14.70 0.28
N LYS A 545 -27.00 -15.86 0.40
CA LYS A 545 -28.10 -16.08 1.37
C LYS A 545 -27.56 -16.56 2.72
N ASN A 546 -26.44 -17.27 2.69
CA ASN A 546 -25.75 -17.80 3.85
C ASN A 546 -24.29 -17.36 3.86
N LEU A 547 -23.66 -17.40 5.02
CA LEU A 547 -22.22 -17.09 5.16
C LEU A 547 -21.31 -18.03 4.38
N THR A 548 -21.80 -19.23 4.04
CA THR A 548 -21.09 -20.25 3.25
C THR A 548 -21.27 -20.08 1.75
N ASP A 549 -22.15 -19.20 1.31
CA ASP A 549 -22.37 -18.95 -0.11
C ASP A 549 -21.24 -18.06 -0.67
N GLY A 550 -20.88 -18.29 -1.94
CA GLY A 550 -19.94 -17.44 -2.66
C GLY A 550 -20.57 -16.10 -3.06
N GLY A 551 -19.74 -15.08 -3.16
CA GLY A 551 -20.16 -13.74 -3.59
C GLY A 551 -19.03 -12.99 -4.29
N THR A 552 -19.37 -11.90 -4.93
CA THR A 552 -18.41 -11.06 -5.66
C THR A 552 -18.48 -9.63 -5.15
N THR A 553 -17.34 -9.05 -4.75
CA THR A 553 -17.28 -7.63 -4.35
C THR A 553 -17.23 -6.72 -5.58
N LEU A 554 -17.57 -5.43 -5.41
CA LEU A 554 -17.51 -4.42 -6.47
C LEU A 554 -16.11 -4.33 -7.12
N ALA A 555 -15.04 -4.43 -6.32
CA ALA A 555 -13.68 -4.38 -6.83
C ALA A 555 -13.35 -5.61 -7.71
N VAL A 556 -13.84 -6.79 -7.35
CA VAL A 556 -13.69 -8.01 -8.16
C VAL A 556 -14.57 -7.95 -9.41
N ALA A 557 -15.81 -7.43 -9.29
CA ALA A 557 -16.71 -7.22 -10.42
C ALA A 557 -16.07 -6.28 -11.46
N LEU A 558 -15.52 -5.14 -11.03
CA LEU A 558 -14.80 -4.22 -11.93
C LEU A 558 -13.65 -4.92 -12.66
N TYR A 559 -12.84 -5.70 -11.93
CA TYR A 559 -11.73 -6.45 -12.53
C TYR A 559 -12.20 -7.41 -13.64
N ARG A 560 -13.29 -8.14 -13.38
CA ARG A 560 -13.84 -9.09 -14.36
C ARG A 560 -14.41 -8.37 -15.58
N LEU A 561 -15.25 -7.37 -15.39
CA LEU A 561 -15.86 -6.60 -16.48
C LEU A 561 -14.81 -5.91 -17.35
N ALA A 562 -13.76 -5.36 -16.72
CA ALA A 562 -12.66 -4.71 -17.44
C ALA A 562 -11.77 -5.73 -18.20
N GLY A 563 -11.56 -6.92 -17.65
CA GLY A 563 -10.69 -7.96 -18.24
C GLY A 563 -11.36 -8.73 -19.39
N GLU A 564 -12.67 -8.87 -19.37
CA GLU A 564 -13.41 -9.61 -20.40
C GLU A 564 -13.61 -8.79 -21.70
N GLY A 565 -13.52 -7.45 -21.63
CA GLY A 565 -13.59 -6.58 -22.80
C GLY A 565 -14.97 -6.40 -23.45
N TRP A 566 -15.95 -7.24 -23.10
CA TRP A 566 -17.31 -7.22 -23.68
C TRP A 566 -18.23 -6.18 -23.01
N HIS A 567 -17.94 -5.84 -21.75
CA HIS A 567 -18.79 -5.02 -20.88
C HIS A 567 -18.04 -3.78 -20.36
N ILE A 568 -17.36 -3.06 -21.26
CA ILE A 568 -16.55 -1.90 -20.90
C ILE A 568 -17.41 -0.74 -20.35
N GLY A 569 -18.64 -0.55 -20.88
CA GLY A 569 -19.57 0.47 -20.38
C GLY A 569 -19.94 0.22 -18.92
N GLU A 570 -20.31 -1.03 -18.60
CA GLU A 570 -20.65 -1.46 -17.24
C GLU A 570 -19.45 -1.44 -16.31
N ALA A 571 -18.23 -1.68 -16.84
CA ALA A 571 -16.99 -1.49 -16.08
C ALA A 571 -16.78 -0.02 -15.69
N TYR A 572 -17.04 0.95 -16.61
CA TYR A 572 -17.00 2.37 -16.27
C TYR A 572 -18.05 2.73 -15.22
N ALA A 573 -19.28 2.24 -15.36
CA ALA A 573 -20.36 2.44 -14.40
C ALA A 573 -19.96 1.91 -13.00
N THR A 574 -19.41 0.69 -12.95
CA THR A 574 -18.92 0.06 -11.72
C THR A 574 -17.79 0.86 -11.08
N ALA A 575 -16.84 1.36 -11.89
CA ALA A 575 -15.74 2.19 -11.40
C ALA A 575 -16.25 3.50 -10.79
N VAL A 576 -17.26 4.17 -11.37
CA VAL A 576 -17.90 5.36 -10.79
C VAL A 576 -18.49 5.04 -9.43
N VAL A 577 -19.30 3.97 -9.34
CA VAL A 577 -19.94 3.58 -8.06
C VAL A 577 -18.88 3.31 -6.98
N LEU A 578 -17.82 2.57 -7.34
CA LEU A 578 -16.73 2.24 -6.41
C LEU A 578 -15.99 3.49 -5.94
N VAL A 579 -15.67 4.41 -6.86
CA VAL A 579 -15.00 5.69 -6.52
C VAL A 579 -15.90 6.55 -5.63
N VAL A 580 -17.19 6.67 -5.95
CA VAL A 580 -18.16 7.45 -5.16
C VAL A 580 -18.28 6.90 -3.72
N ILE A 581 -18.39 5.58 -3.55
CA ILE A 581 -18.48 4.96 -2.22
C ILE A 581 -17.21 5.26 -1.42
N VAL A 582 -16.03 5.08 -2.01
CA VAL A 582 -14.75 5.32 -1.32
C VAL A 582 -14.56 6.79 -0.97
N LEU A 583 -14.89 7.70 -1.90
CA LEU A 583 -14.84 9.14 -1.64
C LEU A 583 -15.79 9.55 -0.52
N ALA A 584 -17.03 9.04 -0.54
CA ALA A 584 -18.02 9.31 0.51
C ALA A 584 -17.52 8.84 1.90
N LEU A 585 -16.93 7.65 1.98
CA LEU A 585 -16.35 7.13 3.22
C LEU A 585 -15.16 7.97 3.70
N THR A 586 -14.26 8.36 2.80
CA THR A 586 -13.08 9.16 3.17
C THR A 586 -13.49 10.55 3.68
N LEU A 587 -14.41 11.22 2.98
CA LEU A 587 -14.93 12.51 3.41
C LEU A 587 -15.69 12.42 4.74
N THR A 588 -16.50 11.37 4.91
CA THR A 588 -17.21 11.12 6.16
C THR A 588 -16.25 10.91 7.33
N SER A 589 -15.12 10.18 7.09
CA SER A 589 -14.05 10.00 8.07
C SER A 589 -13.46 11.32 8.54
N GLU A 590 -13.10 12.20 7.60
CA GLU A 590 -12.51 13.49 7.91
C GLU A 590 -13.48 14.38 8.72
N ILE A 591 -14.76 14.43 8.31
CA ILE A 591 -15.80 15.21 8.99
C ILE A 591 -16.06 14.72 10.41
N ILE A 592 -16.18 13.39 10.59
CA ILE A 592 -16.41 12.78 11.91
C ILE A 592 -15.21 13.03 12.82
N SER A 593 -13.99 12.81 12.34
CA SER A 593 -12.76 13.02 13.10
C SER A 593 -12.62 14.49 13.54
N GLU A 594 -12.90 15.45 12.65
CA GLU A 594 -12.83 16.87 12.97
C GLU A 594 -13.91 17.29 13.99
N LYS A 595 -15.17 16.86 13.81
CA LYS A 595 -16.26 17.19 14.73
C LYS A 595 -16.05 16.60 16.13
N LEU A 596 -15.60 15.33 16.22
CA LEU A 596 -15.33 14.70 17.52
C LEU A 596 -14.12 15.36 18.21
N SER A 597 -13.06 15.64 17.46
CA SER A 597 -11.88 16.32 18.00
C SER A 597 -12.21 17.69 18.59
N LYS A 598 -13.08 18.48 17.93
CA LYS A 598 -13.57 19.76 18.45
C LYS A 598 -14.40 19.57 19.72
N ARG A 599 -15.31 18.59 19.78
CA ARG A 599 -16.12 18.30 20.98
C ARG A 599 -15.27 17.92 22.20
N ILE A 600 -14.22 17.12 21.99
CA ILE A 600 -13.36 16.64 23.09
C ILE A 600 -12.44 17.76 23.59
N ARG A 601 -12.00 18.68 22.71
CA ARG A 601 -11.15 19.83 23.08
C ARG A 601 -11.91 20.98 23.74
N GLY A 602 -13.25 20.93 23.80
CA GLY A 602 -14.07 21.96 24.45
C GLY A 602 -14.22 23.26 23.65
N ASN A 603 -13.99 23.22 22.34
CA ASN A 603 -14.21 24.34 21.40
C ASN A 603 -15.36 24.03 20.44
#